data_e4134ceb62df49c3fe2f53a672c28dd2
#
_entry.id   e4134ceb62df49c3fe2f53a672c28dd2
#
_cell.length_a   1.000
_cell.length_b   1.000
_cell.length_c   1.000
_cell.angle_alpha   90.00
_cell.angle_beta   90.00
_cell.angle_gamma   90.00
#
_symmetry.space_group_name_H-M   'P 1'
#
loop_
_entity.id
_entity.type
_entity.pdbx_description
1 polymer ?
#
loop_
_entity_poly.entity_id
_entity_poly.type
_entity_poly.pdbx_seq_one_letter_code
_entity_poly.pdbx_strand_id
1 'polypeptide(L)' 'MAKHKILVVDDEESLCEILQFNLEVEGYEADVAYSAEQALRMHPERYSLILLD' A
#
# COMPACT_ATOMS: atom_id res chain seq x y z
N MET A 1 -6.83 5.66 -18.18
CA MET A 1 -6.82 4.29 -17.61
C MET A 1 -6.53 4.35 -16.13
N ALA A 2 -7.23 3.55 -15.37
CA ALA A 2 -7.03 3.51 -13.94
C ALA A 2 -5.71 2.79 -13.64
N LYS A 3 -4.93 3.37 -12.73
CA LYS A 3 -3.73 2.71 -12.24
C LYS A 3 -4.12 1.60 -11.28
N HIS A 4 -3.30 0.57 -11.20
CA HIS A 4 -3.48 -0.43 -10.16
C HIS A 4 -3.15 0.18 -8.81
N LYS A 5 -4.02 -0.07 -7.85
CA LYS A 5 -3.83 0.42 -6.49
C LYS A 5 -3.28 -0.69 -5.62
N ILE A 6 -2.23 -0.38 -4.91
CA ILE A 6 -1.56 -1.35 -4.03
C ILE A 6 -1.56 -0.77 -2.61
N LEU A 7 -1.93 -1.62 -1.65
CA LEU A 7 -1.88 -1.25 -0.24
C LEU A 7 -0.72 -1.98 0.41
N VAL A 8 0.18 -1.22 1.02
CA VAL A 8 1.32 -1.77 1.75
C VAL A 8 1.00 -1.73 3.24
N VAL A 9 1.05 -2.87 3.89
CA VAL A 9 0.75 -2.97 5.33
C VAL A 9 1.99 -3.46 6.07
N ASP A 10 2.59 -2.59 6.85
CA ASP A 10 3.78 -2.89 7.62
C ASP A 10 3.89 -1.87 8.75
N ASP A 11 4.32 -2.30 9.93
CA ASP A 11 4.46 -1.39 11.07
C ASP A 11 5.74 -0.57 11.01
N GLU A 12 6.64 -0.87 10.11
CA GLU A 12 7.88 -0.12 9.95
C GLU A 12 7.71 0.99 8.91
N GLU A 13 7.65 2.23 9.39
CA GLU A 13 7.35 3.38 8.52
C GLU A 13 8.38 3.57 7.41
N SER A 14 9.66 3.38 7.73
CA SER A 14 10.72 3.55 6.74
C SER A 14 10.57 2.58 5.58
N LEU A 15 10.21 1.33 5.88
CA LEU A 15 10.00 0.33 4.85
C LEU A 15 8.78 0.67 4.00
N CYS A 16 7.71 1.13 4.63
CA CYS A 16 6.53 1.54 3.89
C CYS A 16 6.83 2.67 2.91
N GLU A 17 7.61 3.65 3.33
CA GLU A 17 7.99 4.76 2.46
C GLU A 17 8.80 4.31 1.27
N ILE A 18 9.75 3.41 1.49
CA ILE A 18 10.58 2.87 0.42
C ILE A 18 9.73 2.10 -0.59
N LEU A 19 8.87 1.24 -0.09
CA LEU A 19 8.02 0.45 -0.96
C LEU A 19 7.03 1.32 -1.73
N GLN A 20 6.44 2.29 -1.07
CA GLN A 20 5.53 3.22 -1.73
C GLN A 20 6.23 3.97 -2.87
N PHE A 21 7.42 4.49 -2.58
CA PHE A 21 8.19 5.21 -3.59
C PHE A 21 8.50 4.31 -4.80
N ASN A 22 8.97 3.09 -4.54
CA ASN A 22 9.33 2.18 -5.61
C ASN A 22 8.12 1.80 -6.47
N LEU A 23 6.98 1.57 -5.83
CA LEU A 23 5.77 1.24 -6.56
C LEU A 23 5.30 2.41 -7.42
N GLU A 24 5.40 3.62 -6.89
CA GLU A 24 4.99 4.80 -7.65
C GLU A 24 5.90 5.04 -8.86
N VAL A 25 7.18 4.78 -8.70
CA VAL A 25 8.13 4.86 -9.82
C VAL A 25 7.75 3.87 -10.93
N GLU A 26 7.24 2.71 -10.56
CA GLU A 26 6.81 1.70 -11.52
C GLU A 26 5.44 1.99 -12.13
N GLY A 27 4.79 3.07 -11.71
CA GLY A 27 3.51 3.47 -12.29
C GLY A 27 2.29 3.00 -11.53
N TYR A 28 2.47 2.43 -10.34
CA TYR A 28 1.35 2.03 -9.51
C TYR A 28 0.94 3.17 -8.58
N GLU A 29 -0.28 3.10 -8.11
CA GLU A 29 -0.76 3.97 -7.05
C GLU A 29 -0.63 3.20 -5.74
N ALA A 30 0.12 3.71 -4.79
CA ALA A 30 0.43 2.99 -3.56
C ALA A 30 0.04 3.79 -2.33
N ASP A 31 -0.70 3.14 -1.44
CA ASP A 31 -1.02 3.68 -0.13
C ASP A 31 -0.38 2.79 0.92
N VAL A 32 -0.23 3.32 2.12
CA VAL A 32 0.38 2.56 3.21
C VAL A 32 -0.53 2.53 4.42
N ALA A 33 -0.47 1.43 5.14
CA ALA A 33 -1.10 1.28 6.45
C ALA A 33 -0.06 0.69 7.39
N TYR A 34 -0.08 1.14 8.62
CA TYR A 34 0.94 0.72 9.59
C TYR A 34 0.44 -0.37 10.53
N SER A 35 -0.78 -0.83 10.33
CA SER A 35 -1.35 -1.94 11.07
C SER A 35 -2.48 -2.56 10.28
N ALA A 36 -2.83 -3.78 10.62
CA ALA A 36 -3.97 -4.46 10.00
C ALA A 36 -5.26 -3.71 10.26
N GLU A 37 -5.40 -3.17 11.46
CA GLU A 37 -6.58 -2.39 11.82
C GLU A 37 -6.73 -1.15 10.95
N GLN A 38 -5.63 -0.44 10.72
CA GLN A 38 -5.64 0.72 9.83
C GLN A 38 -5.99 0.30 8.41
N ALA A 39 -5.41 -0.80 7.95
CA ALA A 39 -5.68 -1.31 6.61
C ALA A 39 -7.16 -1.62 6.40
N LEU A 40 -7.82 -2.19 7.41
CA LEU A 40 -9.24 -2.50 7.31
C LEU A 40 -10.09 -1.24 7.17
N ARG A 41 -9.66 -0.14 7.75
CA ARG A 41 -10.37 1.14 7.63
C ARG A 41 -10.20 1.79 6.26
N MET A 42 -9.22 1.33 5.49
CA MET A 42 -8.90 1.92 4.19
C MET A 42 -9.62 1.23 3.05
N HIS A 43 -10.59 0.39 3.33
CA HIS A 43 -11.34 -0.36 2.32
C HIS A 43 -10.42 -1.21 1.44
N PRO A 44 -9.82 -2.26 2.03
CA PRO A 44 -8.82 -3.06 1.31
C PRO A 44 -9.36 -3.72 0.04
N GLU A 45 -10.67 -3.90 -0.05
CA GLU A 45 -11.30 -4.47 -1.24
C GLU A 45 -11.14 -3.58 -2.48
N ARG A 46 -10.76 -2.31 -2.30
CA ARG A 46 -10.56 -1.38 -3.41
C ARG A 46 -9.16 -1.47 -4.01
N TYR A 47 -8.29 -2.25 -3.40
CA TYR A 47 -6.91 -2.38 -3.87
C TYR A 47 -6.76 -3.64 -4.69
N SER A 48 -5.93 -3.55 -5.73
CA SER A 48 -5.64 -4.70 -6.58
C SER A 48 -4.75 -5.73 -5.90
N LEU A 49 -3.92 -5.24 -4.98
CA LEU A 49 -2.95 -6.08 -4.27
C LEU A 49 -2.70 -5.50 -2.90
N ILE A 50 -2.54 -6.37 -1.93
CA ILE A 50 -2.17 -5.97 -0.57
C ILE A 50 -0.87 -6.68 -0.22
N LEU A 51 0.16 -5.90 0.10
CA LEU A 51 1.45 -6.43 0.53
C LEU A 51 1.48 -6.42 2.05
N LEU A 52 1.57 -7.60 2.64
CA LEU A 52 1.64 -7.77 4.08
C LEU A 52 3.04 -8.21 4.48
N ASP A 53 3.55 -7.64 5.52
CA ASP A 53 4.79 -8.13 6.11
C ASP A 53 4.49 -9.06 7.26
#